data_1d91bd6772e7fa78f904d2dbdf73f3eb
#
_entry.id   1d91bd6772e7fa78f904d2dbdf73f3eb
#
_cell.length_a   1.000
_cell.length_b   1.000
_cell.length_c   1.000
_cell.angle_alpha   90.00
_cell.angle_beta   90.00
_cell.angle_gamma   90.00
#
_symmetry.space_group_name_H-M   'P 1'
#
loop_
_entity.id
_entity.type
_entity.pdbx_description
1 polymer ?
#
loop_
_entity_poly.entity_id
_entity_poly.type
_entity_poly.pdbx_seq_one_letter_code
_entity_poly.pdbx_strand_id
1 'polypeptide(L)'
;TVKMTGASTVLNVAISPAKAAVEKSTGHTLAIIGSGTGKGLVDLVEGASDIAMVSEPMDIAVEAAAVAGKKVDAKTIQFFELKKDEIVFVVHPSNPVGKLSWEQIRDIHTGKITNWKDVGGKDQAIVVYSDSTTGGTRAMVKKVVMGGAEYGPAVKAQTSVKRAAEMVGGDEAGITGVGKGFVDSAKNK
;
A
#
# COMPACT_ATOMS: atom_id res chain seq x y z
N THR A 1 13.66 22.96 7.81
CA THR A 1 12.86 21.70 7.88
C THR A 1 12.51 21.27 6.47
N VAL A 2 12.74 19.99 6.16
CA VAL A 2 12.31 19.35 4.90
C VAL A 2 11.00 18.62 5.16
N LYS A 3 9.96 18.92 4.40
CA LYS A 3 8.66 18.27 4.50
C LYS A 3 8.59 17.10 3.51
N MET A 4 8.20 15.93 4.00
CA MET A 4 8.05 14.72 3.20
C MET A 4 6.64 14.15 3.39
N THR A 5 5.90 13.95 2.29
CA THR A 5 4.56 13.33 2.34
C THR A 5 4.48 12.16 1.37
N GLY A 6 3.55 11.23 1.57
CA GLY A 6 3.35 10.15 0.60
C GLY A 6 3.26 8.76 1.22
N ALA A 7 3.84 7.78 0.53
CA ALA A 7 3.70 6.37 0.84
C ALA A 7 4.16 5.98 2.24
N SER A 8 3.26 5.39 3.02
CA SER A 8 3.58 4.89 4.36
C SER A 8 4.59 3.73 4.34
N THR A 9 4.67 2.98 3.24
CA THR A 9 5.71 1.95 3.04
C THR A 9 7.09 2.59 3.06
N VAL A 10 7.33 3.63 2.26
CA VAL A 10 8.62 4.34 2.23
C VAL A 10 8.92 4.96 3.59
N LEU A 11 7.92 5.60 4.21
CA LEU A 11 8.06 6.17 5.54
C LEU A 11 8.57 5.12 6.55
N ASN A 12 7.90 3.96 6.64
CA ASN A 12 8.20 3.00 7.71
C ASN A 12 9.42 2.12 7.42
N VAL A 13 9.67 1.79 6.14
CA VAL A 13 10.72 0.83 5.75
C VAL A 13 12.05 1.52 5.44
N ALA A 14 12.03 2.76 4.98
CA ALA A 14 13.23 3.47 4.56
C ALA A 14 13.52 4.73 5.41
N ILE A 15 12.56 5.64 5.53
CA ILE A 15 12.83 6.96 6.07
C ILE A 15 12.88 6.96 7.61
N SER A 16 11.90 6.36 8.30
CA SER A 16 11.87 6.36 9.76
C SER A 16 13.11 5.73 10.40
N PRO A 17 13.63 4.58 9.91
CA PRO A 17 14.87 4.01 10.43
C PRO A 17 16.11 4.88 10.20
N ALA A 18 16.14 5.64 9.11
CA ALA A 18 17.28 6.49 8.73
C ALA A 18 17.17 7.94 9.25
N LYS A 19 16.00 8.35 9.76
CA LYS A 19 15.67 9.76 10.07
C LYS A 19 16.76 10.44 10.90
N ALA A 20 17.12 9.88 12.04
CA ALA A 20 18.10 10.48 12.95
C ALA A 20 19.48 10.63 12.31
N ALA A 21 19.91 9.66 11.50
CA ALA A 21 21.20 9.71 10.80
C ALA A 21 21.19 10.79 9.71
N VAL A 22 20.11 10.90 8.95
CA VAL A 22 19.95 11.91 7.90
C VAL A 22 19.90 13.30 8.52
N GLU A 23 19.11 13.53 9.57
CA GLU A 23 19.04 14.83 10.26
C GLU A 23 20.41 15.25 10.81
N LYS A 24 21.14 14.31 11.40
CA LYS A 24 22.49 14.57 11.92
C LYS A 24 23.48 14.93 10.81
N SER A 25 23.44 14.22 9.68
CA SER A 25 24.41 14.41 8.58
C SER A 25 24.14 15.65 7.75
N THR A 26 22.87 16.05 7.62
CA THR A 26 22.46 17.16 6.76
C THR A 26 22.21 18.47 7.53
N GLY A 27 22.02 18.40 8.84
CA GLY A 27 21.59 19.54 9.66
C GLY A 27 20.14 19.95 9.42
N HIS A 28 19.36 19.16 8.66
CA HIS A 28 17.96 19.44 8.37
C HIS A 28 17.04 18.59 9.26
N THR A 29 15.97 19.19 9.76
CA THR A 29 14.88 18.46 10.44
C THR A 29 13.93 17.91 9.40
N LEU A 30 13.49 16.66 9.53
CA LEU A 30 12.53 16.02 8.64
C LEU A 30 11.13 16.00 9.27
N ALA A 31 10.17 16.67 8.63
CA ALA A 31 8.74 16.59 8.95
C ALA A 31 8.08 15.61 7.98
N ILE A 32 7.63 14.44 8.47
CA ILE A 32 7.27 13.32 7.62
C ILE A 32 5.83 12.88 7.91
N ILE A 33 5.01 12.73 6.85
CA ILE A 33 3.61 12.33 6.94
C ILE A 33 3.32 11.21 5.93
N GLY A 34 2.80 10.08 6.42
CA GLY A 34 2.30 9.00 5.57
C GLY A 34 0.87 9.30 5.10
N SER A 35 0.73 9.85 3.90
CA SER A 35 -0.56 10.28 3.31
C SER A 35 -0.99 9.43 2.10
N GLY A 36 -0.19 8.43 1.71
CA GLY A 36 -0.33 7.66 0.48
C GLY A 36 0.35 8.35 -0.72
N THR A 37 0.82 7.56 -1.68
CA THR A 37 1.59 8.04 -2.84
C THR A 37 0.87 9.14 -3.61
N GLY A 38 -0.41 8.93 -3.96
CA GLY A 38 -1.17 9.89 -4.75
C GLY A 38 -1.24 11.26 -4.09
N LYS A 39 -1.57 11.31 -2.79
CA LYS A 39 -1.61 12.55 -2.02
C LYS A 39 -0.23 13.18 -1.90
N GLY A 40 0.82 12.37 -1.69
CA GLY A 40 2.21 12.86 -1.62
C GLY A 40 2.65 13.54 -2.91
N LEU A 41 2.32 12.99 -4.08
CA LEU A 41 2.60 13.64 -5.37
C LEU A 41 1.81 14.93 -5.57
N VAL A 42 0.55 14.96 -5.14
CA VAL A 42 -0.25 16.19 -5.17
C VAL A 42 0.38 17.26 -4.29
N ASP A 43 0.75 16.92 -3.04
CA ASP A 43 1.41 17.84 -2.11
C ASP A 43 2.71 18.39 -2.68
N LEU A 44 3.51 17.56 -3.36
CA LEU A 44 4.76 17.99 -4.00
C LEU A 44 4.51 19.02 -5.09
N VAL A 45 3.62 18.73 -6.05
CA VAL A 45 3.38 19.66 -7.18
C VAL A 45 2.62 20.92 -6.80
N GLU A 46 1.98 20.92 -5.62
CA GLU A 46 1.32 22.10 -5.02
C GLU A 46 2.26 22.89 -4.09
N GLY A 47 3.48 22.39 -3.88
CA GLY A 47 4.44 23.03 -2.99
C GLY A 47 4.10 22.88 -1.50
N ALA A 48 3.19 21.99 -1.15
CA ALA A 48 2.85 21.68 0.24
C ALA A 48 3.88 20.78 0.92
N SER A 49 4.66 20.01 0.12
CA SER A 49 5.82 19.25 0.56
C SER A 49 7.02 19.43 -0.37
N ASP A 50 8.22 19.21 0.16
CA ASP A 50 9.48 19.31 -0.58
C ASP A 50 9.82 17.99 -1.28
N ILE A 51 9.36 16.86 -0.74
CA ILE A 51 9.64 15.51 -1.24
C ILE A 51 8.36 14.67 -1.16
N ALA A 52 8.05 13.96 -2.24
CA ALA A 52 7.02 12.93 -2.25
C ALA A 52 7.64 11.55 -2.04
N MET A 53 7.10 10.78 -1.11
CA MET A 53 7.45 9.37 -0.91
C MET A 53 6.56 8.51 -1.81
N VAL A 54 7.18 7.74 -2.71
CA VAL A 54 6.51 6.91 -3.73
C VAL A 54 6.95 5.46 -3.57
N SER A 55 6.03 4.52 -3.51
CA SER A 55 6.32 3.09 -3.30
C SER A 55 6.12 2.21 -4.54
N GLU A 56 5.76 2.81 -5.66
CA GLU A 56 5.47 2.13 -6.92
C GLU A 56 6.15 2.84 -8.10
N PRO A 57 6.21 2.20 -9.29
CA PRO A 57 6.66 2.85 -10.52
C PRO A 57 5.90 4.16 -10.81
N MET A 58 6.58 5.12 -11.41
CA MET A 58 6.06 6.48 -11.58
C MET A 58 4.78 6.54 -12.42
N ASP A 59 4.61 5.65 -13.40
CA ASP A 59 3.37 5.55 -14.20
C ASP A 59 2.15 5.19 -13.33
N ILE A 60 2.33 4.30 -12.34
CA ILE A 60 1.28 3.96 -11.37
C ILE A 60 1.09 5.09 -10.35
N ALA A 61 2.17 5.71 -9.93
CA ALA A 61 2.13 6.80 -8.96
C ALA A 61 1.34 8.02 -9.48
N VAL A 62 1.48 8.36 -10.78
CA VAL A 62 0.70 9.46 -11.37
C VAL A 62 -0.78 9.11 -11.54
N GLU A 63 -1.12 7.82 -11.76
CA GLU A 63 -2.51 7.36 -11.72
C GLU A 63 -3.11 7.52 -10.31
N ALA A 64 -2.35 7.19 -9.26
CA ALA A 64 -2.77 7.40 -7.88
C ALA A 64 -2.95 8.90 -7.55
N ALA A 65 -2.11 9.78 -8.11
CA ALA A 65 -2.28 11.23 -7.97
C ALA A 65 -3.55 11.74 -8.68
N ALA A 66 -3.89 11.17 -9.84
CA ALA A 66 -5.14 11.49 -10.54
C ALA A 66 -6.37 11.08 -9.70
N VAL A 67 -6.34 9.93 -9.03
CA VAL A 67 -7.37 9.51 -8.06
C VAL A 67 -7.42 10.47 -6.87
N ALA A 68 -6.28 11.03 -6.45
CA ALA A 68 -6.21 12.06 -5.40
C ALA A 68 -6.64 13.46 -5.88
N GLY A 69 -7.10 13.59 -7.13
CA GLY A 69 -7.72 14.80 -7.68
C GLY A 69 -6.81 15.66 -8.55
N LYS A 70 -5.57 15.24 -8.86
CA LYS A 70 -4.66 16.04 -9.69
C LYS A 70 -3.85 15.21 -10.69
N LYS A 71 -3.90 15.64 -11.95
CA LYS A 71 -2.97 15.10 -12.97
C LYS A 71 -1.57 15.68 -12.74
N VAL A 72 -0.59 14.78 -12.68
CA VAL A 72 0.83 15.10 -12.47
C VAL A 72 1.61 14.68 -13.71
N ASP A 73 2.46 15.58 -14.23
CA ASP A 73 3.41 15.25 -15.29
C ASP A 73 4.71 14.72 -14.65
N ALA A 74 4.96 13.43 -14.81
CA ALA A 74 6.16 12.77 -14.28
C ALA A 74 7.47 13.39 -14.79
N LYS A 75 7.47 14.04 -15.95
CA LYS A 75 8.66 14.69 -16.54
C LYS A 75 9.12 15.91 -15.76
N THR A 76 8.25 16.50 -14.94
CA THR A 76 8.56 17.65 -14.09
C THR A 76 9.14 17.26 -12.74
N ILE A 77 9.25 15.96 -12.45
CA ILE A 77 9.65 15.43 -11.14
C ILE A 77 10.98 14.69 -11.30
N GLN A 78 11.94 15.01 -10.45
CA GLN A 78 13.15 14.22 -10.32
C GLN A 78 12.87 13.01 -9.40
N PHE A 79 13.15 11.81 -9.89
CA PHE A 79 12.93 10.56 -9.18
C PHE A 79 14.23 9.93 -8.70
N PHE A 80 14.25 9.45 -7.46
CA PHE A 80 15.37 8.73 -6.85
C PHE A 80 14.89 7.39 -6.32
N GLU A 81 15.40 6.28 -6.87
CA GLU A 81 15.13 4.94 -6.35
C GLU A 81 15.95 4.70 -5.09
N LEU A 82 15.28 4.41 -3.97
CA LEU A 82 15.94 4.12 -2.69
C LEU A 82 16.12 2.62 -2.45
N LYS A 83 15.10 1.81 -2.79
CA LYS A 83 15.06 0.37 -2.53
C LYS A 83 13.97 -0.28 -3.37
N LYS A 84 14.14 -1.56 -3.69
CA LYS A 84 13.07 -2.42 -4.24
C LYS A 84 12.33 -3.10 -3.11
N ASP A 85 11.01 -3.19 -3.20
CA ASP A 85 10.14 -3.93 -2.29
C ASP A 85 9.30 -4.93 -3.07
N GLU A 86 8.75 -5.92 -2.36
CA GLU A 86 7.88 -6.95 -2.93
C GLU A 86 6.50 -6.83 -2.29
N ILE A 87 5.44 -6.87 -3.11
CA ILE A 87 4.08 -7.00 -2.61
C ILE A 87 3.78 -8.49 -2.42
N VAL A 88 3.35 -8.84 -1.23
CA VAL A 88 2.89 -10.16 -0.85
C VAL A 88 1.45 -10.09 -0.34
N PHE A 89 0.72 -11.19 -0.44
CA PHE A 89 -0.62 -11.29 0.12
C PHE A 89 -0.56 -12.04 1.44
N VAL A 90 -1.15 -11.44 2.47
CA VAL A 90 -1.17 -11.99 3.83
C VAL A 90 -2.59 -12.32 4.23
N VAL A 91 -2.73 -13.40 5.00
CA VAL A 91 -3.97 -13.84 5.64
C VAL A 91 -3.73 -14.02 7.12
N HIS A 92 -4.80 -14.14 7.91
CA HIS A 92 -4.67 -14.42 9.34
C HIS A 92 -3.91 -15.75 9.57
N PRO A 93 -3.03 -15.85 10.59
CA PRO A 93 -2.23 -17.05 10.84
C PRO A 93 -3.05 -18.36 11.04
N SER A 94 -4.29 -18.26 11.53
CA SER A 94 -5.18 -19.42 11.67
C SER A 94 -5.89 -19.84 10.38
N ASN A 95 -5.73 -19.09 9.28
CA ASN A 95 -6.32 -19.43 7.99
C ASN A 95 -5.56 -20.62 7.38
N PRO A 96 -6.23 -21.74 7.02
CA PRO A 96 -5.57 -22.92 6.45
C PRO A 96 -5.09 -22.70 5.01
N VAL A 97 -5.55 -21.66 4.32
CA VAL A 97 -5.18 -21.38 2.93
C VAL A 97 -3.75 -20.82 2.90
N GLY A 98 -2.80 -21.64 2.48
CA GLY A 98 -1.38 -21.29 2.39
C GLY A 98 -0.93 -20.88 0.97
N LYS A 99 -1.79 -21.07 -0.04
CA LYS A 99 -1.45 -20.76 -1.44
C LYS A 99 -2.70 -20.37 -2.22
N LEU A 100 -2.57 -19.30 -3.01
CA LEU A 100 -3.59 -18.83 -3.95
C LEU A 100 -2.96 -18.59 -5.32
N SER A 101 -3.71 -18.84 -6.40
CA SER A 101 -3.31 -18.44 -7.75
C SER A 101 -3.55 -16.92 -7.94
N TRP A 102 -2.92 -16.34 -8.94
CA TRP A 102 -3.13 -14.92 -9.28
C TRP A 102 -4.59 -14.66 -9.69
N GLU A 103 -5.24 -15.60 -10.37
CA GLU A 103 -6.67 -15.51 -10.70
C GLU A 103 -7.53 -15.50 -9.44
N GLN A 104 -7.24 -16.39 -8.46
CA GLN A 104 -7.97 -16.43 -7.19
C GLN A 104 -7.79 -15.12 -6.41
N ILE A 105 -6.57 -14.58 -6.35
CA ILE A 105 -6.32 -13.29 -5.69
C ILE A 105 -7.11 -12.18 -6.37
N ARG A 106 -7.07 -12.10 -7.71
CA ARG A 106 -7.88 -11.15 -8.47
C ARG A 106 -9.37 -11.30 -8.18
N ASP A 107 -9.88 -12.52 -8.25
CA ASP A 107 -11.32 -12.79 -8.12
C ASP A 107 -11.82 -12.56 -6.67
N ILE A 108 -10.97 -12.77 -5.66
CA ILE A 108 -11.22 -12.32 -4.28
C ILE A 108 -11.31 -10.80 -4.20
N HIS A 109 -10.32 -10.08 -4.75
CA HIS A 109 -10.28 -8.61 -4.64
C HIS A 109 -11.37 -7.91 -5.48
N THR A 110 -11.83 -8.53 -6.56
CA THR A 110 -12.97 -8.03 -7.36
C THR A 110 -14.33 -8.43 -6.78
N GLY A 111 -14.36 -9.33 -5.78
CA GLY A 111 -15.59 -9.79 -5.14
C GLY A 111 -16.32 -10.90 -5.90
N LYS A 112 -15.68 -11.61 -6.84
CA LYS A 112 -16.21 -12.79 -7.50
C LYS A 112 -16.14 -14.03 -6.61
N ILE A 113 -15.03 -14.17 -5.84
CA ILE A 113 -14.87 -15.18 -4.80
C ILE A 113 -15.05 -14.46 -3.46
N THR A 114 -16.04 -14.88 -2.69
CA THR A 114 -16.45 -14.23 -1.44
C THR A 114 -16.40 -15.15 -0.22
N ASN A 115 -16.05 -16.41 -0.41
CA ASN A 115 -15.99 -17.39 0.66
C ASN A 115 -14.68 -18.18 0.59
N TRP A 116 -14.03 -18.37 1.73
CA TRP A 116 -12.77 -19.10 1.81
C TRP A 116 -12.88 -20.57 1.37
N LYS A 117 -14.06 -21.21 1.50
CA LYS A 117 -14.27 -22.59 1.04
C LYS A 117 -14.04 -22.77 -0.45
N ASP A 118 -14.29 -21.72 -1.25
CA ASP A 118 -14.14 -21.76 -2.71
C ASP A 118 -12.66 -21.83 -3.15
N VAL A 119 -11.76 -21.61 -2.20
CA VAL A 119 -10.29 -21.68 -2.39
C VAL A 119 -9.60 -22.62 -1.39
N GLY A 120 -10.36 -23.57 -0.82
CA GLY A 120 -9.82 -24.62 0.06
C GLY A 120 -9.72 -24.24 1.55
N GLY A 121 -10.35 -23.17 1.96
CA GLY A 121 -10.43 -22.71 3.35
C GLY A 121 -11.71 -23.17 4.07
N LYS A 122 -11.97 -22.54 5.21
CA LYS A 122 -13.20 -22.75 6.02
C LYS A 122 -14.41 -22.17 5.30
N ASP A 123 -15.61 -22.66 5.63
CA ASP A 123 -16.87 -22.01 5.20
C ASP A 123 -17.05 -20.70 5.97
N GLN A 124 -16.42 -19.64 5.47
CA GLN A 124 -16.35 -18.33 6.09
C GLN A 124 -16.23 -17.26 4.99
N ALA A 125 -17.01 -16.18 5.11
CA ALA A 125 -16.94 -15.07 4.17
C ALA A 125 -15.56 -14.40 4.22
N ILE A 126 -15.00 -14.09 3.05
CA ILE A 126 -13.71 -13.39 2.94
C ILE A 126 -13.89 -11.90 3.26
N VAL A 127 -13.01 -11.34 4.06
CA VAL A 127 -12.91 -9.91 4.31
C VAL A 127 -11.64 -9.37 3.66
N VAL A 128 -11.81 -8.61 2.59
CA VAL A 128 -10.68 -7.97 1.89
C VAL A 128 -10.41 -6.61 2.51
N TYR A 129 -9.21 -6.44 3.02
CA TYR A 129 -8.67 -5.15 3.43
C TYR A 129 -7.74 -4.61 2.34
N SER A 130 -7.68 -3.30 2.18
CA SER A 130 -6.74 -2.67 1.25
C SER A 130 -6.12 -1.42 1.88
N ASP A 131 -5.03 -0.97 1.29
CA ASP A 131 -4.49 0.38 1.51
C ASP A 131 -5.55 1.46 1.19
N SER A 132 -5.26 2.70 1.53
CA SER A 132 -6.13 3.84 1.24
C SER A 132 -6.49 3.94 -0.25
N THR A 133 -7.57 4.60 -0.58
CA THR A 133 -8.03 4.76 -1.97
C THR A 133 -6.99 5.47 -2.86
N THR A 134 -6.13 6.28 -2.27
CA THR A 134 -5.00 6.97 -2.92
C THR A 134 -3.65 6.29 -2.64
N GLY A 135 -3.67 5.09 -2.05
CA GLY A 135 -2.46 4.35 -1.67
C GLY A 135 -1.79 3.66 -2.85
N GLY A 136 -0.47 3.70 -2.89
CA GLY A 136 0.31 3.10 -3.96
C GLY A 136 0.23 1.59 -4.02
N THR A 137 0.22 0.91 -2.87
CA THR A 137 0.02 -0.54 -2.83
C THR A 137 -1.33 -0.94 -3.43
N ARG A 138 -2.41 -0.18 -3.14
CA ARG A 138 -3.72 -0.39 -3.75
C ARG A 138 -3.68 -0.21 -5.27
N ALA A 139 -3.06 0.86 -5.76
CA ALA A 139 -2.91 1.13 -7.18
C ALA A 139 -2.10 0.03 -7.89
N MET A 140 -1.00 -0.42 -7.27
CA MET A 140 -0.17 -1.50 -7.80
C MET A 140 -0.92 -2.82 -7.91
N VAL A 141 -1.64 -3.24 -6.85
CA VAL A 141 -2.46 -4.46 -6.85
C VAL A 141 -3.54 -4.36 -7.94
N LYS A 142 -4.23 -3.22 -8.05
CA LYS A 142 -5.23 -3.00 -9.12
C LYS A 142 -4.62 -3.20 -10.50
N LYS A 143 -3.49 -2.57 -10.78
CA LYS A 143 -2.87 -2.59 -12.11
C LYS A 143 -2.25 -3.94 -12.46
N VAL A 144 -1.41 -4.47 -11.56
CA VAL A 144 -0.57 -5.64 -11.85
C VAL A 144 -1.29 -6.96 -11.58
N VAL A 145 -2.04 -7.05 -10.48
CA VAL A 145 -2.68 -8.29 -10.05
C VAL A 145 -4.09 -8.42 -10.62
N MET A 146 -4.86 -7.32 -10.59
CA MET A 146 -6.24 -7.33 -11.02
C MET A 146 -6.41 -6.98 -12.51
N GLY A 147 -5.32 -6.66 -13.23
CA GLY A 147 -5.38 -6.30 -14.66
C GLY A 147 -6.18 -5.02 -14.93
N GLY A 148 -6.20 -4.10 -13.98
CA GLY A 148 -6.96 -2.84 -14.05
C GLY A 148 -8.42 -2.94 -13.60
N ALA A 149 -8.92 -4.13 -13.23
CA ALA A 149 -10.28 -4.29 -12.72
C ALA A 149 -10.51 -3.51 -11.43
N GLU A 150 -11.75 -3.11 -11.19
CA GLU A 150 -12.11 -2.39 -9.96
C GLU A 150 -12.18 -3.34 -8.76
N TYR A 151 -11.85 -2.82 -7.59
CA TYR A 151 -12.06 -3.52 -6.33
C TYR A 151 -13.57 -3.73 -6.08
N GLY A 152 -13.90 -4.89 -5.54
CA GLY A 152 -15.27 -5.20 -5.14
C GLY A 152 -15.82 -4.18 -4.12
N PRO A 153 -17.15 -3.96 -4.08
CA PRO A 153 -17.77 -2.94 -3.24
C PRO A 153 -17.62 -3.22 -1.73
N ALA A 154 -17.36 -4.47 -1.34
CA ALA A 154 -17.20 -4.88 0.05
C ALA A 154 -15.76 -4.71 0.59
N VAL A 155 -14.81 -4.26 -0.25
CA VAL A 155 -13.41 -4.07 0.16
C VAL A 155 -13.29 -2.92 1.16
N LYS A 156 -12.67 -3.21 2.29
CA LYS A 156 -12.47 -2.26 3.40
C LYS A 156 -11.15 -1.51 3.25
N ALA A 157 -11.18 -0.31 2.63
CA ALA A 157 -10.01 0.55 2.55
C ALA A 157 -9.61 1.04 3.96
N GLN A 158 -8.32 0.98 4.25
CA GLN A 158 -7.71 1.42 5.50
C GLN A 158 -6.93 2.73 5.27
N THR A 159 -6.50 3.38 6.34
CA THR A 159 -5.74 4.62 6.27
C THR A 159 -4.30 4.43 5.76
N SER A 160 -3.79 3.19 5.84
CA SER A 160 -2.45 2.84 5.36
C SER A 160 -2.33 1.33 5.14
N VAL A 161 -1.30 0.92 4.38
CA VAL A 161 -0.95 -0.48 4.17
C VAL A 161 -0.62 -1.20 5.49
N LYS A 162 0.05 -0.52 6.44
CA LYS A 162 0.33 -1.05 7.77
C LYS A 162 -0.97 -1.36 8.52
N ARG A 163 -1.93 -0.44 8.49
CA ARG A 163 -3.23 -0.64 9.13
C ARG A 163 -4.00 -1.79 8.51
N ALA A 164 -3.94 -1.97 7.18
CA ALA A 164 -4.55 -3.13 6.52
C ALA A 164 -3.94 -4.46 7.00
N ALA A 165 -2.60 -4.53 7.16
CA ALA A 165 -1.94 -5.71 7.72
C ALA A 165 -2.37 -5.99 9.17
N GLU A 166 -2.45 -4.95 10.01
CA GLU A 166 -2.92 -5.08 11.40
C GLU A 166 -4.37 -5.60 11.48
N MET A 167 -5.25 -5.12 10.58
CA MET A 167 -6.65 -5.60 10.51
C MET A 167 -6.70 -7.08 10.20
N VAL A 168 -5.89 -7.58 9.25
CA VAL A 168 -5.79 -9.01 8.94
C VAL A 168 -5.27 -9.79 10.14
N GLY A 169 -4.30 -9.26 10.89
CA GLY A 169 -3.79 -9.91 12.11
C GLY A 169 -4.85 -10.08 13.20
N GLY A 170 -5.93 -9.32 13.17
CA GLY A 170 -7.06 -9.40 14.11
C GLY A 170 -8.35 -10.01 13.54
N ASP A 171 -8.36 -10.44 12.27
CA ASP A 171 -9.55 -10.96 11.57
C ASP A 171 -9.22 -12.26 10.85
N GLU A 172 -9.72 -13.40 11.36
CA GLU A 172 -9.50 -14.74 10.78
C GLU A 172 -9.99 -14.85 9.32
N ALA A 173 -10.92 -14.00 8.92
CA ALA A 173 -11.46 -13.95 7.57
C ALA A 173 -10.66 -13.04 6.63
N GLY A 174 -9.67 -12.32 7.16
CA GLY A 174 -8.96 -11.24 6.49
C GLY A 174 -7.96 -11.68 5.44
N ILE A 175 -7.86 -10.86 4.37
CA ILE A 175 -6.78 -10.90 3.38
C ILE A 175 -6.42 -9.47 2.97
N THR A 176 -5.13 -9.21 2.72
CA THR A 176 -4.66 -7.95 2.13
C THR A 176 -3.35 -8.13 1.37
N GLY A 177 -3.10 -7.26 0.39
CA GLY A 177 -1.79 -7.08 -0.24
C GLY A 177 -0.97 -6.05 0.51
N VAL A 178 0.27 -6.37 0.87
CA VAL A 178 1.19 -5.51 1.62
C VAL A 178 2.60 -5.58 1.07
N GLY A 179 3.41 -4.56 1.30
CA GLY A 179 4.87 -4.68 1.16
C GLY A 179 5.42 -5.72 2.14
N LYS A 180 6.42 -6.47 1.71
CA LYS A 180 7.02 -7.57 2.50
C LYS A 180 7.44 -7.16 3.92
N GLY A 181 7.86 -5.89 4.09
CA GLY A 181 8.22 -5.34 5.40
C GLY A 181 7.08 -5.27 6.43
N PHE A 182 5.82 -5.46 6.00
CA PHE A 182 4.64 -5.44 6.89
C PHE A 182 4.09 -6.83 7.23
N VAL A 183 4.71 -7.91 6.75
CA VAL A 183 4.23 -9.29 7.01
C VAL A 183 4.14 -9.58 8.51
N ASP A 184 5.10 -9.11 9.30
CA ASP A 184 5.10 -9.34 10.74
C ASP A 184 3.99 -8.58 11.47
N SER A 185 3.50 -7.47 10.90
CA SER A 185 2.33 -6.77 11.45
C SER A 185 1.04 -7.62 11.40
N ALA A 186 0.93 -8.55 10.45
CA ALA A 186 -0.18 -9.51 10.37
C ALA A 186 0.03 -10.74 11.25
N LYS A 187 1.27 -11.05 11.65
CA LYS A 187 1.62 -12.26 12.45
C LYS A 187 1.58 -12.03 13.96
N ASN A 188 1.78 -10.80 14.40
CA ASN A 188 2.04 -10.47 15.81
C ASN A 188 0.77 -10.11 16.60
N LYS A 189 -0.34 -10.80 16.39
CA LYS A 189 -1.55 -10.59 17.19
C LYS A 189 -2.17 -11.89 17.65
#